data_8d32a7cebbf045128085859e0c627392
#
_entry.id   8d32a7cebbf045128085859e0c627392
#
_cell.length_a   1.000
_cell.length_b   1.000
_cell.length_c   1.000
_cell.angle_alpha   90.00
_cell.angle_beta   90.00
_cell.angle_gamma   90.00
#
_symmetry.space_group_name_H-M   'P 1'
#
loop_
_entity.id
_entity.type
_entity.pdbx_description
1 polymer ?
#
loop_
_entity_poly.entity_id
_entity_poly.type
_entity_poly.pdbx_seq_one_letter_code
_entity_poly.pdbx_strand_id
1 'polypeptide(L)'
;MTDAEANLPSFAAAVRVWLRIGLLSFGGPAGQIALLHREVVDQRNWIGERRFLHALNYCMLLPGPEAQQLAIYIGWLMHRTAGGLMAGILFVLPGFIAITGLSVLYALVGQVPVVTALFFGLKAAVLVVVIQAVLRVGRRSLKNPEMIGLAAA
;
A
#
# COMPACT_ATOMS: atom_id res chain seq x y z
N MET A 1 -17.01 16.14 24.56
CA MET A 1 -17.13 14.95 23.70
C MET A 1 -15.84 14.18 23.91
N THR A 2 -15.90 13.20 24.77
CA THR A 2 -14.79 12.33 25.17
C THR A 2 -14.31 11.55 23.96
N ASP A 3 -13.08 11.85 23.51
CA ASP A 3 -12.35 10.93 22.63
C ASP A 3 -12.32 9.60 23.38
N ALA A 4 -13.04 8.60 22.86
CA ALA A 4 -13.00 7.26 23.41
C ALA A 4 -11.52 6.90 23.61
N GLU A 5 -11.14 6.55 24.82
CA GLU A 5 -9.79 6.07 25.14
C GLU A 5 -9.49 4.98 24.11
N ALA A 6 -8.57 5.28 23.21
CA ALA A 6 -8.16 4.35 22.19
C ALA A 6 -7.63 3.13 22.93
N ASN A 7 -8.33 2.02 22.82
CA ASN A 7 -7.94 0.77 23.48
C ASN A 7 -6.69 0.26 22.73
N LEU A 8 -5.52 0.81 23.12
CA LEU A 8 -4.26 0.52 22.45
C LEU A 8 -3.99 -0.98 22.53
N PRO A 9 -3.84 -1.66 21.40
CA PRO A 9 -3.60 -3.10 21.39
C PRO A 9 -2.24 -3.41 22.02
N SER A 10 -2.08 -4.63 22.53
CA SER A 10 -0.75 -5.12 22.84
C SER A 10 0.10 -5.18 21.56
N PHE A 11 1.42 -4.99 21.69
CA PHE A 11 2.32 -5.02 20.53
C PHE A 11 2.18 -6.30 19.71
N ALA A 12 2.04 -7.47 20.38
CA ALA A 12 1.84 -8.75 19.71
C ALA A 12 0.50 -8.84 18.94
N ALA A 13 -0.57 -8.22 19.46
CA ALA A 13 -1.85 -8.14 18.75
C ALA A 13 -1.72 -7.23 17.50
N ALA A 14 -1.01 -6.12 17.64
CA ALA A 14 -0.74 -5.22 16.52
C ALA A 14 0.07 -5.91 15.40
N VAL A 15 1.12 -6.65 15.72
CA VAL A 15 1.92 -7.43 14.76
C VAL A 15 1.05 -8.35 13.91
N ARG A 16 0.14 -9.11 14.54
CA ARG A 16 -0.74 -10.05 13.80
C ARG A 16 -1.66 -9.31 12.82
N VAL A 17 -2.17 -8.17 13.21
CA VAL A 17 -3.06 -7.37 12.35
C VAL A 17 -2.28 -6.71 11.22
N TRP A 18 -1.10 -6.17 11.48
CA TRP A 18 -0.25 -5.59 10.44
C TRP A 18 0.22 -6.65 9.43
N LEU A 19 0.54 -7.85 9.90
CA LEU A 19 0.86 -8.98 9.01
C LEU A 19 -0.35 -9.33 8.12
N ARG A 20 -1.54 -9.40 8.71
CA ARG A 20 -2.78 -9.65 7.95
C ARG A 20 -3.05 -8.56 6.92
N ILE A 21 -2.89 -7.28 7.31
CA ILE A 21 -3.04 -6.16 6.39
C ILE A 21 -2.02 -6.28 5.24
N GLY A 22 -0.75 -6.54 5.53
CA GLY A 22 0.27 -6.72 4.50
C GLY A 22 -0.06 -7.84 3.51
N LEU A 23 -0.51 -9.00 4.01
CA LEU A 23 -0.90 -10.15 3.18
C LEU A 23 -2.15 -9.88 2.32
N LEU A 24 -3.06 -9.03 2.77
CA LEU A 24 -4.31 -8.71 2.06
C LEU A 24 -4.24 -7.39 1.29
N SER A 25 -3.10 -6.68 1.33
CA SER A 25 -2.89 -5.37 0.69
C SER A 25 -2.75 -5.45 -0.83
N PHE A 26 -3.75 -5.99 -1.50
CA PHE A 26 -3.85 -6.02 -2.96
C PHE A 26 -4.92 -5.03 -3.45
N GLY A 27 -4.81 -4.56 -4.70
CA GLY A 27 -5.84 -3.73 -5.32
C GLY A 27 -5.52 -2.23 -5.42
N GLY A 28 -4.29 -1.84 -5.13
CA GLY A 28 -3.81 -0.46 -5.26
C GLY A 28 -4.16 0.43 -4.04
N PRO A 29 -3.75 1.73 -4.06
CA PRO A 29 -3.81 2.60 -2.88
C PRO A 29 -5.20 2.71 -2.27
N ALA A 30 -6.25 2.88 -3.07
CA ALA A 30 -7.61 3.01 -2.57
C ALA A 30 -8.10 1.75 -1.83
N GLY A 31 -7.79 0.55 -2.37
CA GLY A 31 -8.13 -0.72 -1.73
C GLY A 31 -7.35 -0.93 -0.43
N GLN A 32 -6.08 -0.55 -0.42
CA GLN A 32 -5.21 -0.64 0.75
C GLN A 32 -5.66 0.30 1.87
N ILE A 33 -6.04 1.54 1.53
CA ILE A 33 -6.57 2.52 2.49
C ILE A 33 -7.91 2.03 3.07
N ALA A 34 -8.79 1.50 2.23
CA ALA A 34 -10.07 0.93 2.68
C ALA A 34 -9.86 -0.28 3.60
N LEU A 35 -8.87 -1.13 3.32
CA LEU A 35 -8.50 -2.26 4.18
C LEU A 35 -7.97 -1.77 5.53
N LEU A 36 -7.07 -0.77 5.53
CA LEU A 36 -6.56 -0.14 6.75
C LEU A 36 -7.70 0.41 7.60
N HIS A 37 -8.61 1.20 7.00
CA HIS A 37 -9.77 1.75 7.68
C HIS A 37 -10.61 0.66 8.34
N ARG A 38 -11.00 -0.35 7.58
CA ARG A 38 -11.80 -1.47 8.08
C ARG A 38 -11.13 -2.19 9.25
N GLU A 39 -9.82 -2.44 9.17
CA GLU A 39 -9.10 -3.21 10.19
C GLU A 39 -8.86 -2.40 11.47
N VAL A 40 -8.51 -1.12 11.38
CA VAL A 40 -8.11 -0.32 12.55
C VAL A 40 -9.22 0.57 13.11
N VAL A 41 -10.20 0.97 12.29
CA VAL A 41 -11.33 1.80 12.71
C VAL A 41 -12.57 0.93 12.97
N ASP A 42 -13.09 0.26 11.91
CA ASP A 42 -14.40 -0.40 11.99
C ASP A 42 -14.38 -1.65 12.87
N GLN A 43 -13.39 -2.51 12.73
CA GLN A 43 -13.36 -3.81 13.40
C GLN A 43 -12.76 -3.76 14.80
N ARG A 44 -11.76 -2.92 15.01
CA ARG A 44 -10.99 -2.92 16.27
C ARG A 44 -11.12 -1.66 17.08
N ASN A 45 -11.62 -0.58 16.50
CA ASN A 45 -11.72 0.72 17.14
C ASN A 45 -10.40 1.18 17.81
N TRP A 46 -9.25 0.86 17.19
CA TRP A 46 -7.94 1.27 17.70
C TRP A 46 -7.69 2.75 17.51
N ILE A 47 -8.28 3.30 16.45
CA ILE A 47 -8.21 4.72 16.12
C ILE A 47 -9.61 5.18 15.74
N GLY A 48 -10.01 6.35 16.27
CA GLY A 48 -11.28 6.97 15.89
C GLY A 48 -11.24 7.49 14.46
N GLU A 49 -12.41 7.49 13.80
CA GLU A 49 -12.62 7.96 12.43
C GLU A 49 -11.94 9.29 12.14
N ARG A 50 -12.12 10.28 13.03
CA ARG A 50 -11.56 11.61 12.89
C ARG A 50 -10.02 11.58 12.82
N ARG A 51 -9.37 10.79 13.68
CA ARG A 51 -7.90 10.65 13.70
C ARG A 51 -7.40 9.95 12.45
N PHE A 52 -8.13 8.93 11.97
CA PHE A 52 -7.79 8.25 10.73
C PHE A 52 -7.85 9.19 9.53
N LEU A 53 -8.92 9.97 9.40
CA LEU A 53 -9.06 10.95 8.29
C LEU A 53 -8.00 12.05 8.36
N HIS A 54 -7.63 12.54 9.56
CA HIS A 54 -6.52 13.48 9.71
C HIS A 54 -5.18 12.87 9.25
N ALA A 55 -4.91 11.62 9.65
CA ALA A 55 -3.72 10.89 9.23
C ALA A 55 -3.67 10.70 7.71
N LEU A 56 -4.79 10.31 7.11
CA LEU A 56 -4.93 10.13 5.68
C LEU A 56 -4.67 11.43 4.92
N ASN A 57 -5.32 12.53 5.32
CA ASN A 57 -5.12 13.84 4.69
C ASN A 57 -3.65 14.30 4.78
N TYR A 58 -2.99 14.05 5.90
CA TYR A 58 -1.57 14.37 6.06
C TYR A 58 -0.69 13.55 5.11
N CYS A 59 -0.94 12.23 5.00
CA CYS A 59 -0.19 11.37 4.09
C CYS A 59 -0.42 11.74 2.61
N MET A 60 -1.63 12.18 2.23
CA MET A 60 -1.95 12.61 0.87
C MET A 60 -1.21 13.89 0.44
N LEU A 61 -0.70 14.69 1.37
CA LEU A 61 0.11 15.88 1.08
C LEU A 61 1.58 15.53 0.84
N LEU A 62 2.03 14.36 1.29
CA LEU A 62 3.42 13.93 1.14
C LEU A 62 3.61 13.17 -0.18
N PRO A 63 4.68 13.44 -0.94
CA PRO A 63 4.97 12.64 -2.12
C PRO A 63 5.39 11.22 -1.70
N GLY A 64 4.75 10.19 -2.29
CA GLY A 64 5.11 8.80 -2.02
C GLY A 64 3.90 7.85 -1.95
N PRO A 65 4.11 6.60 -1.52
CA PRO A 65 3.05 5.59 -1.43
C PRO A 65 2.13 5.88 -0.22
N GLU A 66 1.01 6.54 -0.45
CA GLU A 66 0.07 7.04 0.55
C GLU A 66 -0.36 5.97 1.56
N ALA A 67 -0.71 4.78 1.08
CA ALA A 67 -1.18 3.70 1.95
C ALA A 67 -0.08 3.18 2.90
N GLN A 68 1.17 3.12 2.44
CA GLN A 68 2.30 2.73 3.28
C GLN A 68 2.63 3.81 4.31
N GLN A 69 2.64 5.08 3.89
CA GLN A 69 2.84 6.20 4.81
C GLN A 69 1.78 6.21 5.91
N LEU A 70 0.52 5.98 5.54
CA LEU A 70 -0.60 5.87 6.47
C LEU A 70 -0.41 4.70 7.44
N ALA A 71 0.00 3.53 6.96
CA ALA A 71 0.28 2.36 7.80
C ALA A 71 1.39 2.66 8.82
N ILE A 72 2.50 3.27 8.38
CA ILE A 72 3.62 3.67 9.25
C ILE A 72 3.16 4.68 10.30
N TYR A 73 2.41 5.71 9.87
CA TYR A 73 1.94 6.76 10.77
C TYR A 73 0.97 6.21 11.83
N ILE A 74 0.03 5.37 11.45
CA ILE A 74 -0.89 4.69 12.38
C ILE A 74 -0.12 3.79 13.34
N GLY A 75 0.82 3.00 12.86
CA GLY A 75 1.68 2.17 13.69
C GLY A 75 2.48 2.99 14.70
N TRP A 76 2.99 4.15 14.28
CA TRP A 76 3.69 5.09 15.16
C TRP A 76 2.76 5.70 16.21
N LEU A 77 1.54 6.07 15.87
CA LEU A 77 0.56 6.57 16.83
C LEU A 77 0.26 5.56 17.94
N MET A 78 0.27 4.26 17.62
CA MET A 78 -0.04 3.19 18.57
C MET A 78 1.17 2.80 19.45
N HIS A 79 2.33 2.61 18.86
CA HIS A 79 3.51 2.07 19.56
C HIS A 79 4.81 2.84 19.25
N ARG A 80 4.71 4.15 18.96
CA ARG A 80 5.85 5.00 18.66
C ARG A 80 6.72 4.42 17.51
N THR A 81 8.02 4.61 17.59
CA THR A 81 8.97 4.21 16.53
C THR A 81 8.91 2.71 16.24
N ALA A 82 8.83 1.87 17.27
CA ALA A 82 8.74 0.42 17.09
C ALA A 82 7.47 0.01 16.32
N GLY A 83 6.33 0.65 16.61
CA GLY A 83 5.08 0.40 15.90
C GLY A 83 5.12 0.85 14.44
N GLY A 84 5.69 2.02 14.17
CA GLY A 84 5.84 2.53 12.81
C GLY A 84 6.75 1.65 11.94
N LEU A 85 7.91 1.26 12.46
CA LEU A 85 8.83 0.34 11.76
C LEU A 85 8.18 -1.01 11.49
N MET A 86 7.54 -1.59 12.50
CA MET A 86 6.85 -2.88 12.38
C MET A 86 5.75 -2.82 11.33
N ALA A 87 4.88 -1.80 11.38
CA ALA A 87 3.80 -1.63 10.44
C ALA A 87 4.32 -1.45 8.99
N GLY A 88 5.34 -0.62 8.80
CA GLY A 88 5.94 -0.37 7.50
C GLY A 88 6.61 -1.61 6.90
N ILE A 89 7.39 -2.34 7.70
CA ILE A 89 8.06 -3.57 7.26
C ILE A 89 7.01 -4.63 6.90
N LEU A 90 6.04 -4.90 7.78
CA LEU A 90 5.04 -5.94 7.53
C LEU A 90 4.10 -5.60 6.36
N PHE A 91 3.90 -4.31 6.06
CA PHE A 91 3.12 -3.88 4.91
C PHE A 91 3.80 -4.20 3.58
N VAL A 92 5.13 -4.05 3.51
CA VAL A 92 5.93 -4.26 2.28
C VAL A 92 6.41 -5.71 2.14
N LEU A 93 6.63 -6.39 3.25
CA LEU A 93 7.27 -7.71 3.30
C LEU A 93 6.64 -8.76 2.37
N PRO A 94 5.30 -8.93 2.30
CA PRO A 94 4.71 -9.92 1.41
C PRO A 94 5.01 -9.67 -0.07
N GLY A 95 4.94 -8.39 -0.50
CA GLY A 95 5.31 -7.99 -1.86
C GLY A 95 6.79 -8.23 -2.16
N PHE A 96 7.66 -7.89 -1.22
CA PHE A 96 9.09 -8.13 -1.33
C PHE A 96 9.43 -9.62 -1.48
N ILE A 97 8.82 -10.48 -0.65
CA ILE A 97 9.01 -11.94 -0.72
C ILE A 97 8.51 -12.48 -2.07
N ALA A 98 7.34 -12.03 -2.52
CA ALA A 98 6.77 -12.48 -3.79
C ALA A 98 7.67 -12.11 -4.98
N ILE A 99 8.14 -10.85 -5.06
CA ILE A 99 9.01 -10.40 -6.15
C ILE A 99 10.36 -11.11 -6.09
N THR A 100 10.95 -11.25 -4.90
CA THR A 100 12.23 -11.96 -4.73
C THR A 100 12.09 -13.42 -5.13
N GLY A 101 11.02 -14.10 -4.69
CA GLY A 101 10.75 -15.49 -5.05
C GLY A 101 10.57 -15.67 -6.57
N LEU A 102 9.84 -14.79 -7.23
CA LEU A 102 9.70 -14.80 -8.69
C LEU A 102 11.03 -14.55 -9.40
N SER A 103 11.86 -13.64 -8.88
CA SER A 103 13.19 -13.35 -9.44
C SER A 103 14.12 -14.56 -9.34
N VAL A 104 14.14 -15.22 -8.19
CA VAL A 104 14.92 -16.44 -7.98
C VAL A 104 14.42 -17.57 -8.90
N LEU A 105 13.11 -17.76 -8.98
CA LEU A 105 12.51 -18.74 -9.89
C LEU A 105 12.93 -18.50 -11.34
N TYR A 106 12.87 -17.24 -11.78
CA TYR A 106 13.29 -16.87 -13.13
C TYR A 106 14.80 -17.12 -13.37
N ALA A 107 15.64 -16.81 -12.37
CA ALA A 107 17.09 -17.02 -12.49
C ALA A 107 17.46 -18.51 -12.59
N LEU A 108 16.74 -19.36 -11.85
CA LEU A 108 17.05 -20.79 -11.79
C LEU A 108 16.45 -21.59 -12.96
N VAL A 109 15.22 -21.28 -13.35
CA VAL A 109 14.47 -22.10 -14.32
C VAL A 109 13.84 -21.27 -15.46
N GLY A 110 14.31 -20.06 -15.69
CA GLY A 110 13.79 -19.16 -16.71
C GLY A 110 13.95 -19.68 -18.15
N GLN A 111 14.83 -20.67 -18.39
CA GLN A 111 15.02 -21.31 -19.69
C GLN A 111 13.99 -22.41 -20.00
N VAL A 112 13.21 -22.83 -19.00
CA VAL A 112 12.15 -23.82 -19.19
C VAL A 112 11.00 -23.18 -19.97
N PRO A 113 10.52 -23.78 -21.09
CA PRO A 113 9.51 -23.18 -21.97
C PRO A 113 8.24 -22.73 -21.24
N VAL A 114 7.76 -23.50 -20.26
CA VAL A 114 6.58 -23.19 -19.46
C VAL A 114 6.81 -21.92 -18.61
N VAL A 115 7.99 -21.81 -17.99
CA VAL A 115 8.36 -20.64 -17.17
C VAL A 115 8.50 -19.41 -18.05
N THR A 116 9.17 -19.53 -19.19
CA THR A 116 9.30 -18.44 -20.16
C THR A 116 7.93 -17.95 -20.65
N ALA A 117 6.99 -18.85 -20.95
CA ALA A 117 5.64 -18.50 -21.38
C ALA A 117 4.85 -17.79 -20.28
N LEU A 118 4.98 -18.26 -19.01
CA LEU A 118 4.34 -17.62 -17.85
C LEU A 118 4.84 -16.18 -17.66
N PHE A 119 6.16 -15.98 -17.70
CA PHE A 119 6.75 -14.63 -17.57
C PHE A 119 6.44 -13.74 -18.76
N PHE A 120 6.29 -14.29 -19.97
CA PHE A 120 5.83 -13.53 -21.13
C PHE A 120 4.41 -13.00 -20.91
N GLY A 121 3.48 -13.83 -20.42
CA GLY A 121 2.13 -13.41 -20.07
C GLY A 121 2.12 -12.37 -18.94
N LEU A 122 2.97 -12.53 -17.91
CA LEU A 122 3.11 -11.58 -16.83
C LEU A 122 3.60 -10.20 -17.33
N LYS A 123 4.61 -10.18 -18.22
CA LYS A 123 5.11 -8.93 -18.84
C LYS A 123 4.00 -8.20 -19.61
N ALA A 124 3.19 -8.93 -20.38
CA ALA A 124 2.08 -8.35 -21.12
C ALA A 124 1.01 -7.75 -20.17
N ALA A 125 0.66 -8.47 -19.09
CA ALA A 125 -0.29 -7.99 -18.10
C ALA A 125 0.21 -6.73 -17.37
N VAL A 126 1.49 -6.72 -16.94
CA VAL A 126 2.11 -5.56 -16.29
C VAL A 126 2.11 -4.35 -17.24
N LEU A 127 2.44 -4.53 -18.51
CA LEU A 127 2.41 -3.44 -19.50
C LEU A 127 1.02 -2.79 -19.58
N VAL A 128 -0.03 -3.60 -19.66
CA VAL A 128 -1.42 -3.08 -19.69
C VAL A 128 -1.76 -2.30 -18.41
N VAL A 129 -1.38 -2.82 -17.24
CA VAL A 129 -1.61 -2.14 -15.96
C VAL A 129 -0.87 -0.80 -15.88
N VAL A 130 0.39 -0.77 -16.34
CA VAL A 130 1.19 0.48 -16.37
C VAL A 130 0.56 1.50 -17.33
N ILE A 131 0.17 1.09 -18.55
CA ILE A 131 -0.51 1.98 -19.50
C ILE A 131 -1.81 2.53 -18.89
N GLN A 132 -2.63 1.68 -18.26
CA GLN A 132 -3.85 2.13 -17.59
C GLN A 132 -3.57 3.11 -16.46
N ALA A 133 -2.51 2.88 -15.66
CA ALA A 133 -2.11 3.77 -14.58
C ALA A 133 -1.69 5.15 -15.13
N VAL A 134 -0.84 5.18 -16.16
CA VAL A 134 -0.40 6.42 -16.83
C VAL A 134 -1.58 7.19 -17.40
N LEU A 135 -2.48 6.51 -18.12
CA LEU A 135 -3.68 7.15 -18.67
C LEU A 135 -4.60 7.71 -17.58
N ARG A 136 -4.75 6.99 -16.46
CA ARG A 136 -5.57 7.43 -15.32
C ARG A 136 -4.97 8.66 -14.64
N VAL A 137 -3.67 8.66 -14.40
CA VAL A 137 -2.94 9.80 -13.82
C VAL A 137 -2.98 10.98 -14.78
N GLY A 138 -2.69 10.76 -16.06
CA GLY A 138 -2.73 11.79 -17.09
C GLY A 138 -4.09 12.49 -17.15
N ARG A 139 -5.19 11.72 -17.19
CA ARG A 139 -6.56 12.28 -17.22
C ARG A 139 -6.92 13.07 -15.96
N ARG A 140 -6.33 12.76 -14.80
CA ARG A 140 -6.56 13.49 -13.54
C ARG A 140 -5.71 14.76 -13.43
N SER A 141 -4.48 14.71 -13.93
CA SER A 141 -3.50 15.79 -13.78
C SER A 141 -3.57 16.80 -14.93
N LEU A 142 -3.86 16.34 -16.14
CA LEU A 142 -3.86 17.17 -17.35
C LEU A 142 -5.29 17.68 -17.66
N LYS A 143 -5.76 18.65 -16.88
CA LYS A 143 -7.10 19.25 -17.06
C LYS A 143 -7.10 20.43 -18.02
N ASN A 144 -5.95 21.09 -18.24
CA ASN A 144 -5.81 22.26 -19.10
C ASN A 144 -4.88 21.98 -20.29
N PRO A 145 -5.15 22.56 -21.49
CA PRO A 145 -4.31 22.36 -22.66
C PRO A 145 -2.85 22.82 -22.45
N GLU A 146 -2.62 23.81 -21.61
CA GLU A 146 -1.28 24.29 -21.24
C GLU A 146 -0.48 23.23 -20.47
N MET A 147 -1.15 22.46 -19.60
CA MET A 147 -0.50 21.38 -18.85
C MET A 147 -0.17 20.18 -19.74
N ILE A 148 -0.95 19.97 -20.80
CA ILE A 148 -0.66 18.93 -21.80
C ILE A 148 0.57 19.30 -22.62
N GLY A 149 0.71 20.58 -23.00
CA GLY A 149 1.88 21.08 -23.70
C GLY A 149 3.17 20.95 -22.90
N LEU A 150 3.13 21.28 -21.59
CA LEU A 150 4.27 21.15 -20.68
C LEU A 150 4.67 19.68 -20.40
N ALA A 151 3.71 18.76 -20.42
CA ALA A 151 3.99 17.34 -20.20
C ALA A 151 4.53 16.62 -21.46
N ALA A 152 4.40 17.23 -22.62
CA ALA A 152 4.86 16.69 -23.91
C ALA A 152 6.24 17.26 -24.32
N ALA A 153 6.73 18.30 -23.64
CA ALA A 153 8.05 18.93 -23.85
C ALA A 153 9.12 18.27 -22.99
#